data_4ebaf94d591704409d787c88c98bb8c3
#
_entry.id   4ebaf94d591704409d787c88c98bb8c3
#
_cell.length_a   1.000
_cell.length_b   1.000
_cell.length_c   1.000
_cell.angle_alpha   90.00
_cell.angle_beta   90.00
_cell.angle_gamma   90.00
#
_symmetry.space_group_name_H-M   'P 1'
#
loop_
_entity.id
_entity.type
_entity.pdbx_description
1 polymer ?
#
loop_
_entity_poly.entity_id
_entity_poly.type
_entity_poly.pdbx_seq_one_letter_code
_entity_poly.pdbx_strand_id
1 'polypeptide(L)'
;MYKRFLTCVFAIAALSAALPAKAEAQYSVPRTSERSVGETYWVEAMGGFWNPSVTGLIQSEQFGQIGTEIDFIDDLGYEKKRFTDFRAVVRPGKKHKLRVQYVPISYSSETIFRRPIIFNGQRYDVGLPVTTAFDWKVWRFSYEWDFVYREKFFVGAILEAKLAQVEAELISPINSEFTSAKGPIPSVGGIARVYVLPNTSVTFELTGIKIPKIDEKYEAKYIDWDLYGTYNITNNFGVTAGYRVMDVMFLADRDGGEMTLKGLYFGGIARF
;
A
#
# COMPACT_ATOMS: atom_id res chain seq x y z
N MET A 1 24.55 2.87 -13.79
CA MET A 1 23.97 1.86 -12.89
C MET A 1 22.50 1.56 -13.17
N TYR A 2 21.69 2.51 -13.60
CA TYR A 2 20.25 2.37 -13.94
C TYR A 2 19.92 1.31 -15.03
N LYS A 3 20.80 1.12 -16.02
CA LYS A 3 20.54 0.19 -17.14
C LYS A 3 20.54 -1.30 -16.78
N ARG A 4 21.20 -1.71 -15.69
CA ARG A 4 21.24 -3.13 -15.29
C ARG A 4 20.02 -3.56 -14.45
N PHE A 5 19.38 -2.63 -13.75
CA PHE A 5 18.17 -2.90 -12.99
C PHE A 5 16.93 -3.12 -13.89
N LEU A 6 16.84 -2.35 -14.98
CA LEU A 6 15.73 -2.48 -15.94
C LEU A 6 15.76 -3.84 -16.66
N THR A 7 16.94 -4.41 -16.90
CA THR A 7 17.10 -5.69 -17.61
C THR A 7 16.61 -6.88 -16.77
N CYS A 8 16.76 -6.85 -15.45
CA CYS A 8 16.27 -7.92 -14.58
C CYS A 8 14.74 -7.93 -14.44
N VAL A 9 14.09 -6.77 -14.43
CA VAL A 9 12.63 -6.66 -14.32
C VAL A 9 11.95 -7.14 -15.61
N PHE A 10 12.53 -6.85 -16.79
CA PHE A 10 12.02 -7.34 -18.06
C PHE A 10 12.22 -8.84 -18.29
N ALA A 11 13.26 -9.45 -17.73
CA ALA A 11 13.50 -10.89 -17.85
C ALA A 11 12.47 -11.74 -17.09
N ILE A 12 11.94 -11.25 -15.96
CA ILE A 12 10.89 -11.94 -15.19
C ILE A 12 9.53 -11.82 -15.89
N ALA A 13 9.24 -10.70 -16.53
CA ALA A 13 8.00 -10.51 -17.29
C ALA A 13 7.93 -11.34 -18.58
N ALA A 14 9.08 -11.65 -19.20
CA ALA A 14 9.13 -12.42 -20.44
C ALA A 14 8.96 -13.94 -20.26
N LEU A 15 9.21 -14.47 -19.04
CA LEU A 15 9.10 -15.91 -18.79
C LEU A 15 7.65 -16.37 -18.52
N SER A 16 6.72 -15.44 -18.24
CA SER A 16 5.30 -15.76 -18.02
C SER A 16 4.45 -15.85 -19.32
N ALA A 17 5.00 -15.43 -20.47
CA ALA A 17 4.30 -15.39 -21.75
C ALA A 17 4.33 -16.72 -22.55
N ALA A 18 5.04 -17.76 -22.07
CA ALA A 18 5.30 -18.98 -22.85
C ALA A 18 4.46 -20.21 -22.43
N LEU A 19 3.44 -20.05 -21.59
CA LEU A 19 2.54 -21.18 -21.29
C LEU A 19 1.27 -21.08 -22.12
N PRO A 20 0.94 -22.11 -22.93
CA PRO A 20 -0.31 -22.10 -23.69
C PRO A 20 -1.50 -22.17 -22.73
N ALA A 21 -2.23 -21.08 -22.62
CA ALA A 21 -3.50 -21.06 -21.90
C ALA A 21 -4.53 -21.84 -22.75
N LYS A 22 -4.85 -23.06 -22.35
CA LYS A 22 -6.12 -23.68 -22.76
C LYS A 22 -7.25 -22.87 -22.11
N ALA A 23 -7.85 -22.00 -22.88
CA ALA A 23 -9.07 -21.29 -22.54
C ALA A 23 -10.22 -22.32 -22.60
N GLU A 24 -10.48 -23.01 -21.49
CA GLU A 24 -11.73 -23.72 -21.31
C GLU A 24 -12.78 -22.75 -20.76
N ALA A 25 -13.47 -22.08 -21.68
CA ALA A 25 -14.72 -21.40 -21.38
C ALA A 25 -15.80 -22.47 -21.16
N GLN A 26 -15.85 -23.05 -19.97
CA GLN A 26 -16.99 -23.87 -19.55
C GLN A 26 -17.92 -23.04 -18.67
N TYR A 27 -18.91 -22.42 -19.29
CA TYR A 27 -20.12 -21.98 -18.64
C TYR A 27 -20.97 -23.21 -18.32
N SER A 28 -20.75 -23.85 -17.19
CA SER A 28 -21.71 -24.77 -16.63
C SER A 28 -22.60 -24.01 -15.66
N VAL A 29 -23.90 -23.95 -15.97
CA VAL A 29 -24.95 -23.46 -15.08
C VAL A 29 -24.84 -24.20 -13.73
N PRO A 30 -24.73 -23.51 -12.59
CA PRO A 30 -24.49 -24.17 -11.31
C PRO A 30 -25.73 -24.90 -10.81
N ARG A 31 -25.56 -26.13 -10.43
CA ARG A 31 -26.48 -26.78 -9.50
C ARG A 31 -26.48 -26.01 -8.17
N THR A 32 -27.65 -25.82 -7.60
CA THR A 32 -27.88 -25.22 -6.29
C THR A 32 -27.18 -26.01 -5.18
N SER A 33 -25.94 -25.79 -4.93
CA SER A 33 -25.23 -26.32 -3.76
C SER A 33 -24.30 -25.23 -3.23
N GLU A 34 -24.58 -24.73 -2.04
CA GLU A 34 -23.73 -24.05 -1.05
C GLU A 34 -22.59 -23.17 -1.60
N ARG A 35 -22.77 -22.57 -2.76
CA ARG A 35 -21.75 -21.71 -3.36
C ARG A 35 -21.64 -20.40 -2.60
N SER A 36 -20.42 -20.00 -2.31
CA SER A 36 -20.17 -18.72 -1.66
C SER A 36 -20.79 -17.57 -2.45
N VAL A 37 -21.58 -16.77 -1.78
CA VAL A 37 -22.21 -15.56 -2.34
C VAL A 37 -21.14 -14.52 -2.64
N GLY A 38 -21.21 -13.88 -3.81
CA GLY A 38 -20.28 -12.81 -4.19
C GLY A 38 -18.97 -13.27 -4.84
N GLU A 39 -18.83 -14.57 -5.20
CA GLU A 39 -17.65 -15.07 -5.92
C GLU A 39 -17.86 -15.21 -7.44
N THR A 40 -19.00 -14.78 -7.95
CA THR A 40 -19.32 -14.84 -9.39
C THR A 40 -19.36 -13.42 -9.94
N TYR A 41 -18.22 -12.89 -10.34
CA TYR A 41 -18.09 -11.55 -10.90
C TYR A 41 -16.94 -11.47 -11.91
N TRP A 42 -17.01 -10.51 -12.83
CA TRP A 42 -15.95 -10.14 -13.74
C TRP A 42 -15.20 -8.89 -13.27
N VAL A 43 -15.95 -7.98 -12.67
CA VAL A 43 -15.42 -6.72 -12.15
C VAL A 43 -15.94 -6.51 -10.73
N GLU A 44 -15.06 -6.13 -9.83
CA GLU A 44 -15.38 -5.68 -8.48
C GLU A 44 -14.81 -4.29 -8.27
N ALA A 45 -15.61 -3.41 -7.69
CA ALA A 45 -15.19 -2.10 -7.20
C ALA A 45 -15.43 -2.01 -5.70
N MET A 46 -14.46 -1.53 -4.97
CA MET A 46 -14.56 -1.22 -3.54
C MET A 46 -14.23 0.25 -3.32
N GLY A 47 -15.06 0.91 -2.54
CA GLY A 47 -14.81 2.26 -2.04
C GLY A 47 -14.99 2.30 -0.53
N GLY A 48 -14.06 2.92 0.18
CA GLY A 48 -14.10 2.94 1.63
C GLY A 48 -13.20 3.97 2.26
N PHE A 49 -13.07 3.83 3.58
CA PHE A 49 -12.26 4.71 4.42
C PHE A 49 -11.33 3.90 5.31
N TRP A 50 -10.09 4.34 5.39
CA TRP A 50 -9.08 3.83 6.30
C TRP A 50 -8.76 4.90 7.35
N ASN A 51 -8.68 4.50 8.63
CA ASN A 51 -8.41 5.37 9.77
C ASN A 51 -7.11 4.95 10.47
N PRO A 52 -5.95 5.14 9.87
CA PRO A 52 -4.70 4.76 10.50
C PRO A 52 -4.24 5.77 11.55
N SER A 53 -3.51 5.26 12.54
CA SER A 53 -2.53 6.04 13.28
C SER A 53 -1.20 5.97 12.52
N VAL A 54 -0.47 7.08 12.49
CA VAL A 54 0.87 7.18 11.94
C VAL A 54 1.88 7.15 13.07
N THR A 55 3.00 6.47 12.85
CA THR A 55 4.23 6.60 13.65
C THR A 55 5.40 6.53 12.68
N GLY A 56 6.47 7.26 12.94
CA GLY A 56 7.64 7.22 12.07
C GLY A 56 8.58 8.38 12.27
N LEU A 57 9.70 8.29 11.59
CA LEU A 57 10.79 9.25 11.60
C LEU A 57 11.18 9.58 10.16
N ILE A 58 11.58 10.81 9.93
CA ILE A 58 12.17 11.24 8.65
C ILE A 58 13.46 12.01 8.93
N GLN A 59 14.48 11.75 8.12
CA GLN A 59 15.75 12.45 8.14
C GLN A 59 16.19 12.76 6.72
N SER A 60 16.68 13.96 6.49
CA SER A 60 17.19 14.38 5.18
C SER A 60 18.50 15.13 5.34
N GLU A 61 19.49 14.84 4.49
CA GLU A 61 20.78 15.53 4.45
C GLU A 61 20.94 16.29 3.14
N GLN A 62 21.41 17.53 3.23
CA GLN A 62 21.78 18.30 2.06
C GLN A 62 23.05 19.13 2.34
N PHE A 63 23.88 19.31 1.31
CA PHE A 63 25.15 20.06 1.37
C PHE A 63 26.14 19.59 2.44
N GLY A 64 26.11 18.27 2.77
CA GLY A 64 26.99 17.69 3.80
C GLY A 64 26.56 18.00 5.24
N GLN A 65 25.39 18.62 5.43
CA GLN A 65 24.80 18.88 6.73
C GLN A 65 23.80 17.77 7.06
N ILE A 66 24.12 16.99 8.10
CA ILE A 66 23.24 15.91 8.57
C ILE A 66 21.95 16.50 9.12
N GLY A 67 20.82 16.06 8.59
CA GLY A 67 19.50 16.47 9.05
C GLY A 67 19.17 15.90 10.43
N THR A 68 18.25 16.54 11.11
CA THR A 68 17.70 16.05 12.38
C THR A 68 16.70 14.94 12.07
N GLU A 69 16.68 13.88 12.88
CA GLU A 69 15.57 12.93 12.89
C GLU A 69 14.30 13.65 13.39
N ILE A 70 13.27 13.66 12.57
CA ILE A 70 12.00 14.37 12.83
C ILE A 70 10.92 13.31 13.09
N ASP A 71 10.33 13.34 14.26
CA ASP A 71 9.21 12.44 14.61
C ASP A 71 7.88 12.99 14.12
N PHE A 72 7.04 12.13 13.53
CA PHE A 72 5.75 12.52 12.95
C PHE A 72 4.73 12.96 14.00
N ILE A 73 4.80 12.45 15.23
CA ILE A 73 3.88 12.80 16.31
C ILE A 73 4.46 13.91 17.16
N ASP A 74 5.67 13.71 17.68
CA ASP A 74 6.24 14.60 18.70
C ASP A 74 6.74 15.93 18.12
N ASP A 75 7.33 15.91 16.92
CA ASP A 75 7.84 17.11 16.25
C ASP A 75 6.82 17.73 15.28
N LEU A 76 6.16 16.92 14.43
CA LEU A 76 5.25 17.41 13.41
C LEU A 76 3.80 17.54 13.89
N GLY A 77 3.43 16.89 14.99
CA GLY A 77 2.08 16.96 15.56
C GLY A 77 1.02 16.28 14.69
N TYR A 78 1.39 15.25 13.90
CA TYR A 78 0.42 14.55 13.09
C TYR A 78 -0.51 13.70 13.92
N GLU A 79 -1.81 13.89 13.73
CA GLU A 79 -2.86 13.17 14.40
C GLU A 79 -3.47 12.09 13.50
N LYS A 80 -4.25 11.21 14.13
CA LYS A 80 -5.01 10.19 13.41
C LYS A 80 -5.97 10.82 12.41
N LYS A 81 -5.87 10.44 11.14
CA LYS A 81 -6.65 10.99 10.04
C LYS A 81 -7.31 9.90 9.22
N ARG A 82 -8.47 10.23 8.63
CA ARG A 82 -9.21 9.33 7.75
C ARG A 82 -8.78 9.56 6.30
N PHE A 83 -8.47 8.46 5.60
CA PHE A 83 -8.17 8.46 4.18
C PHE A 83 -9.19 7.66 3.39
N THR A 84 -9.37 8.00 2.12
CA THR A 84 -10.16 7.19 1.19
C THR A 84 -9.32 6.01 0.68
N ASP A 85 -9.97 4.87 0.45
CA ASP A 85 -9.37 3.68 -0.14
C ASP A 85 -10.26 3.23 -1.31
N PHE A 86 -9.69 3.15 -2.51
CA PHE A 86 -10.37 2.69 -3.70
C PHE A 86 -9.65 1.51 -4.31
N ARG A 87 -10.39 0.43 -4.54
CA ARG A 87 -9.87 -0.80 -5.17
C ARG A 87 -10.78 -1.21 -6.31
N ALA A 88 -10.20 -1.59 -7.43
CA ALA A 88 -10.88 -2.23 -8.54
C ALA A 88 -10.21 -3.58 -8.83
N VAL A 89 -11.02 -4.58 -9.15
CA VAL A 89 -10.56 -5.93 -9.48
C VAL A 89 -11.24 -6.36 -10.77
N VAL A 90 -10.44 -6.86 -11.72
CA VAL A 90 -10.92 -7.54 -12.93
C VAL A 90 -10.52 -9.00 -12.81
N ARG A 91 -11.47 -9.91 -13.04
CA ARG A 91 -11.32 -11.34 -12.89
C ARG A 91 -11.51 -12.08 -14.22
N PRO A 92 -10.46 -12.15 -15.07
CA PRO A 92 -10.57 -12.80 -16.39
C PRO A 92 -10.75 -14.32 -16.31
N GLY A 93 -10.61 -14.91 -15.13
CA GLY A 93 -10.80 -16.34 -14.90
C GLY A 93 -10.96 -16.66 -13.42
N LYS A 94 -11.42 -17.85 -13.10
CA LYS A 94 -11.72 -18.26 -11.70
C LYS A 94 -10.54 -18.12 -10.74
N LYS A 95 -9.30 -18.24 -11.27
CA LYS A 95 -8.06 -18.26 -10.49
C LYS A 95 -7.18 -17.05 -10.71
N HIS A 96 -7.60 -16.11 -11.55
CA HIS A 96 -6.77 -14.98 -11.98
C HIS A 96 -7.49 -13.68 -11.73
N LYS A 97 -6.86 -12.75 -11.05
CA LYS A 97 -7.38 -11.41 -10.76
C LYS A 97 -6.32 -10.36 -11.05
N LEU A 98 -6.73 -9.29 -11.70
CA LEU A 98 -5.95 -8.06 -11.86
C LEU A 98 -6.55 -7.02 -10.93
N ARG A 99 -5.73 -6.39 -10.12
CA ARG A 99 -6.18 -5.46 -9.08
C ARG A 99 -5.48 -4.13 -9.24
N VAL A 100 -6.24 -3.05 -9.08
CA VAL A 100 -5.72 -1.68 -8.98
C VAL A 100 -6.26 -1.09 -7.69
N GLN A 101 -5.39 -0.49 -6.88
CA GLN A 101 -5.78 0.21 -5.66
C GLN A 101 -5.09 1.56 -5.59
N TYR A 102 -5.81 2.55 -5.07
CA TYR A 102 -5.31 3.89 -4.84
C TYR A 102 -5.58 4.32 -3.41
N VAL A 103 -4.52 4.69 -2.70
CA VAL A 103 -4.59 5.16 -1.31
C VAL A 103 -3.84 6.49 -1.22
N PRO A 104 -4.57 7.62 -1.21
CA PRO A 104 -3.97 8.94 -0.94
C PRO A 104 -3.85 9.16 0.57
N ILE A 105 -2.63 9.32 1.04
CA ILE A 105 -2.31 9.64 2.43
C ILE A 105 -1.79 11.07 2.46
N SER A 106 -2.41 11.94 3.26
CA SER A 106 -2.03 13.34 3.35
C SER A 106 -2.18 13.83 4.79
N TYR A 107 -1.09 14.24 5.37
CA TYR A 107 -1.03 14.89 6.68
C TYR A 107 -0.63 16.36 6.51
N SER A 108 -1.18 17.22 7.34
CA SER A 108 -0.79 18.62 7.45
C SER A 108 -1.03 19.06 8.88
N SER A 109 -0.07 19.78 9.44
CA SER A 109 -0.14 20.31 10.79
C SER A 109 0.55 21.67 10.86
N GLU A 110 0.15 22.49 11.81
CA GLU A 110 0.88 23.68 12.22
C GLU A 110 1.41 23.43 13.63
N THR A 111 2.73 23.52 13.79
CA THR A 111 3.41 23.20 15.04
C THR A 111 4.47 24.25 15.37
N ILE A 112 4.90 24.27 16.62
CA ILE A 112 6.05 25.07 17.07
C ILE A 112 7.08 24.08 17.58
N PHE A 113 8.24 24.03 16.92
CA PHE A 113 9.29 23.11 17.32
C PHE A 113 9.82 23.41 18.71
N ARG A 114 9.95 22.36 19.52
CA ARG A 114 10.49 22.40 20.87
C ARG A 114 12.01 22.31 20.90
N ARG A 115 12.63 21.93 19.77
CA ARG A 115 14.07 21.83 19.56
C ARG A 115 14.41 22.34 18.16
N PRO A 116 15.65 22.82 17.93
CA PRO A 116 16.06 23.17 16.56
C PRO A 116 16.01 21.95 15.67
N ILE A 117 15.48 22.11 14.45
CA ILE A 117 15.39 21.06 13.44
C ILE A 117 16.16 21.49 12.21
N ILE A 118 16.95 20.57 11.66
CA ILE A 118 17.62 20.73 10.37
C ILE A 118 16.92 19.78 9.39
N PHE A 119 16.33 20.35 8.34
CA PHE A 119 15.66 19.61 7.30
C PHE A 119 16.12 20.12 5.94
N ASN A 120 16.57 19.24 5.07
CA ASN A 120 17.06 19.55 3.73
C ASN A 120 18.09 20.69 3.71
N GLY A 121 19.04 20.67 4.68
CA GLY A 121 20.09 21.70 4.83
C GLY A 121 19.64 23.02 5.44
N GLN A 122 18.36 23.21 5.74
CA GLN A 122 17.83 24.41 6.39
C GLN A 122 17.55 24.17 7.87
N ARG A 123 17.88 25.19 8.68
CA ARG A 123 17.63 25.16 10.12
C ARG A 123 16.33 25.90 10.47
N TYR A 124 15.51 25.24 11.25
CA TYR A 124 14.28 25.76 11.86
C TYR A 124 14.48 25.93 13.36
N ASP A 125 14.44 27.16 13.81
CA ASP A 125 14.67 27.48 15.22
C ASP A 125 13.41 27.32 16.05
N VAL A 126 13.62 27.19 17.39
CA VAL A 126 12.56 27.05 18.36
C VAL A 126 11.69 28.32 18.43
N GLY A 127 10.38 28.13 18.59
CA GLY A 127 9.46 29.24 18.87
C GLY A 127 8.83 29.91 17.65
N LEU A 128 9.22 29.52 16.44
CA LEU A 128 8.54 29.95 15.22
C LEU A 128 7.45 28.94 14.81
N PRO A 129 6.28 29.40 14.33
CA PRO A 129 5.29 28.50 13.77
C PRO A 129 5.81 27.89 12.47
N VAL A 130 5.65 26.57 12.32
CA VAL A 130 6.02 25.82 11.13
C VAL A 130 4.80 25.05 10.65
N THR A 131 4.42 25.30 9.41
CA THR A 131 3.43 24.46 8.72
C THR A 131 4.14 23.29 8.09
N THR A 132 3.66 22.10 8.36
CA THR A 132 4.21 20.85 7.84
C THR A 132 3.18 20.16 6.96
N ALA A 133 3.61 19.63 5.83
CA ALA A 133 2.79 18.81 4.96
C ALA A 133 3.55 17.55 4.56
N PHE A 134 2.84 16.43 4.57
CA PHE A 134 3.36 15.14 4.12
C PHE A 134 2.31 14.45 3.27
N ASP A 135 2.61 14.25 2.01
CA ASP A 135 1.76 13.58 1.05
C ASP A 135 2.41 12.28 0.57
N TRP A 136 1.67 11.19 0.67
CA TRP A 136 2.05 9.92 0.10
C TRP A 136 0.92 9.36 -0.75
N LYS A 137 1.12 9.35 -2.05
CA LYS A 137 0.18 8.82 -3.04
C LYS A 137 0.71 7.50 -3.57
N VAL A 138 -0.06 6.43 -3.41
CA VAL A 138 0.33 5.09 -3.85
C VAL A 138 -0.72 4.52 -4.79
N TRP A 139 -0.28 4.21 -6.02
CA TRP A 139 -0.99 3.37 -6.95
C TRP A 139 -0.43 1.96 -6.87
N ARG A 140 -1.28 0.98 -6.61
CA ARG A 140 -0.94 -0.45 -6.52
C ARG A 140 -1.54 -1.17 -7.71
N PHE A 141 -0.72 -1.91 -8.44
CA PHE A 141 -1.11 -2.76 -9.57
C PHE A 141 -0.70 -4.18 -9.23
N SER A 142 -1.65 -5.09 -9.05
CA SER A 142 -1.38 -6.44 -8.59
C SER A 142 -2.00 -7.47 -9.52
N TYR A 143 -1.27 -8.56 -9.70
CA TYR A 143 -1.77 -9.79 -10.26
C TYR A 143 -1.86 -10.84 -9.16
N GLU A 144 -3.05 -11.43 -8.99
CA GLU A 144 -3.35 -12.47 -8.02
C GLU A 144 -3.63 -13.78 -8.76
N TRP A 145 -2.93 -14.85 -8.35
CA TRP A 145 -3.13 -16.20 -8.85
C TRP A 145 -3.53 -17.13 -7.73
N ASP A 146 -4.81 -17.59 -7.72
CA ASP A 146 -5.37 -18.51 -6.74
C ASP A 146 -4.99 -19.95 -7.12
N PHE A 147 -3.80 -20.40 -6.70
CA PHE A 147 -3.31 -21.75 -7.03
C PHE A 147 -4.10 -22.85 -6.32
N VAL A 148 -4.65 -22.58 -5.12
CA VAL A 148 -5.67 -23.41 -4.48
C VAL A 148 -7.00 -22.68 -4.52
N TYR A 149 -7.99 -23.23 -5.20
CA TYR A 149 -9.31 -22.64 -5.29
C TYR A 149 -10.38 -23.71 -5.01
N ARG A 150 -11.13 -23.57 -3.91
CA ARG A 150 -12.18 -24.45 -3.42
C ARG A 150 -13.46 -23.65 -3.14
N GLU A 151 -14.57 -24.31 -2.96
CA GLU A 151 -15.86 -23.67 -2.67
C GLU A 151 -15.86 -22.85 -1.38
N LYS A 152 -15.14 -23.31 -0.35
CA LYS A 152 -15.12 -22.68 0.98
C LYS A 152 -13.84 -21.89 1.27
N PHE A 153 -12.82 -21.97 0.43
CA PHE A 153 -11.57 -21.21 0.62
C PHE A 153 -10.74 -21.14 -0.65
N PHE A 154 -9.88 -20.14 -0.71
CA PHE A 154 -8.79 -20.13 -1.67
C PHE A 154 -7.49 -19.62 -1.03
N VAL A 155 -6.37 -19.98 -1.66
CA VAL A 155 -5.04 -19.48 -1.35
C VAL A 155 -4.39 -19.08 -2.65
N GLY A 156 -3.83 -17.89 -2.69
CA GLY A 156 -3.21 -17.31 -3.89
C GLY A 156 -1.88 -16.66 -3.61
N ALA A 157 -1.12 -16.47 -4.68
CA ALA A 157 0.08 -15.67 -4.72
C ALA A 157 -0.23 -14.31 -5.36
N ILE A 158 0.45 -13.27 -4.89
CA ILE A 158 0.31 -11.90 -5.39
C ILE A 158 1.66 -11.43 -5.92
N LEU A 159 1.66 -10.91 -7.14
CA LEU A 159 2.75 -10.13 -7.70
C LEU A 159 2.26 -8.70 -7.86
N GLU A 160 2.98 -7.75 -7.29
CA GLU A 160 2.52 -6.36 -7.20
C GLU A 160 3.62 -5.38 -7.58
N ALA A 161 3.23 -4.30 -8.27
CA ALA A 161 4.04 -3.12 -8.50
C ALA A 161 3.31 -1.91 -7.89
N LYS A 162 3.98 -1.19 -7.00
CA LYS A 162 3.48 0.04 -6.38
C LYS A 162 4.20 1.22 -7.01
N LEU A 163 3.45 2.20 -7.51
CA LEU A 163 3.99 3.50 -7.90
C LEU A 163 3.76 4.45 -6.73
N ALA A 164 4.82 4.70 -5.97
CA ALA A 164 4.79 5.58 -4.81
C ALA A 164 5.33 6.96 -5.17
N GLN A 165 4.64 7.99 -4.70
CA GLN A 165 5.09 9.39 -4.72
C GLN A 165 4.98 9.93 -3.30
N VAL A 166 6.10 10.40 -2.77
CA VAL A 166 6.20 10.99 -1.43
C VAL A 166 6.61 12.44 -1.60
N GLU A 167 5.95 13.33 -0.88
CA GLU A 167 6.26 14.76 -0.84
C GLU A 167 6.23 15.20 0.63
N ALA A 168 7.27 15.89 1.07
CA ALA A 168 7.36 16.48 2.39
C ALA A 168 7.74 17.94 2.28
N GLU A 169 7.02 18.80 3.00
CA GLU A 169 7.20 20.25 2.97
C GLU A 169 7.18 20.81 4.39
N LEU A 170 8.13 21.71 4.66
CA LEU A 170 8.21 22.48 5.90
C LEU A 170 8.27 23.98 5.55
N ILE A 171 7.28 24.73 6.01
CA ILE A 171 7.17 26.17 5.77
C ILE A 171 7.18 26.91 7.11
N SER A 172 8.11 27.83 7.28
CA SER A 172 8.14 28.81 8.38
C SER A 172 8.10 30.25 7.81
N PRO A 173 7.92 31.29 8.62
CA PRO A 173 7.92 32.67 8.16
C PRO A 173 9.22 33.12 7.46
N ILE A 174 10.32 32.42 7.69
CA ILE A 174 11.67 32.78 7.18
C ILE A 174 12.27 31.72 6.27
N ASN A 175 11.80 30.47 6.31
CA ASN A 175 12.33 29.34 5.54
C ASN A 175 11.20 28.50 4.96
N SER A 176 11.40 28.00 3.74
CA SER A 176 10.51 27.03 3.11
C SER A 176 11.35 25.99 2.38
N GLU A 177 11.16 24.73 2.72
CA GLU A 177 11.84 23.59 2.09
C GLU A 177 10.88 22.52 1.68
N PHE A 178 11.17 21.91 0.55
CA PHE A 178 10.39 20.85 -0.08
C PHE A 178 11.29 19.72 -0.54
N THR A 179 10.89 18.49 -0.25
CA THR A 179 11.54 17.30 -0.80
C THR A 179 10.51 16.36 -1.40
N SER A 180 10.87 15.69 -2.48
CA SER A 180 10.00 14.71 -3.13
C SER A 180 10.78 13.52 -3.64
N ALA A 181 10.15 12.33 -3.52
CA ALA A 181 10.67 11.10 -4.08
C ALA A 181 9.56 10.35 -4.82
N LYS A 182 9.91 9.76 -5.96
CA LYS A 182 8.99 8.97 -6.76
C LYS A 182 9.68 7.73 -7.29
N GLY A 183 9.04 6.58 -7.14
CA GLY A 183 9.62 5.34 -7.66
C GLY A 183 8.67 4.16 -7.65
N PRO A 184 8.97 3.13 -8.46
CA PRO A 184 8.28 1.86 -8.41
C PRO A 184 8.82 0.99 -7.27
N ILE A 185 7.93 0.35 -6.53
CA ILE A 185 8.24 -0.61 -5.47
C ILE A 185 7.65 -1.96 -5.88
N PRO A 186 8.46 -2.90 -6.42
CA PRO A 186 7.99 -4.25 -6.67
C PRO A 186 7.75 -4.97 -5.35
N SER A 187 6.71 -5.79 -5.27
CA SER A 187 6.38 -6.56 -4.08
C SER A 187 5.82 -7.91 -4.47
N VAL A 188 6.01 -8.88 -3.59
CA VAL A 188 5.43 -10.21 -3.73
C VAL A 188 4.69 -10.57 -2.44
N GLY A 189 3.73 -11.46 -2.54
CA GLY A 189 2.97 -11.83 -1.37
C GLY A 189 2.00 -12.97 -1.58
N GLY A 190 1.08 -13.07 -0.64
CA GLY A 190 0.05 -14.09 -0.65
C GLY A 190 -1.27 -13.60 -0.09
N ILE A 191 -2.30 -14.33 -0.45
CA ILE A 191 -3.67 -14.12 0.02
C ILE A 191 -4.30 -15.46 0.40
N ALA A 192 -5.06 -15.45 1.47
CA ALA A 192 -5.88 -16.56 1.86
C ALA A 192 -7.27 -16.06 2.27
N ARG A 193 -8.32 -16.69 1.74
CA ARG A 193 -9.70 -16.38 2.09
C ARG A 193 -10.43 -17.66 2.49
N VAL A 194 -11.21 -17.58 3.55
CA VAL A 194 -12.09 -18.63 3.99
C VAL A 194 -13.52 -18.12 4.14
N TYR A 195 -14.49 -18.89 3.67
CA TYR A 195 -15.92 -18.64 3.85
C TYR A 195 -16.39 -19.34 5.11
N VAL A 196 -16.61 -18.57 6.17
CA VAL A 196 -17.16 -19.07 7.45
C VAL A 196 -18.66 -19.28 7.37
N LEU A 197 -19.35 -18.52 6.52
CA LEU A 197 -20.74 -18.68 6.11
C LEU A 197 -20.83 -18.48 4.59
N PRO A 198 -21.90 -18.92 3.91
CA PRO A 198 -22.03 -18.73 2.46
C PRO A 198 -21.87 -17.27 2.00
N ASN A 199 -22.29 -16.31 2.82
CA ASN A 199 -22.24 -14.87 2.54
C ASN A 199 -21.15 -14.11 3.33
N THR A 200 -20.35 -14.81 4.16
CA THR A 200 -19.35 -14.17 5.03
C THR A 200 -17.99 -14.82 4.84
N SER A 201 -17.01 -14.01 4.52
CA SER A 201 -15.62 -14.48 4.40
C SER A 201 -14.67 -13.69 5.29
N VAL A 202 -13.57 -14.34 5.66
CA VAL A 202 -12.41 -13.74 6.29
C VAL A 202 -11.23 -13.90 5.34
N THR A 203 -10.50 -12.82 5.12
CA THR A 203 -9.35 -12.77 4.21
C THR A 203 -8.14 -12.22 4.94
N PHE A 204 -7.01 -12.88 4.75
CA PHE A 204 -5.70 -12.37 5.12
C PHE A 204 -4.87 -12.15 3.86
N GLU A 205 -4.24 -11.02 3.76
CA GLU A 205 -3.38 -10.62 2.65
C GLU A 205 -2.07 -10.05 3.21
N LEU A 206 -0.97 -10.45 2.60
CA LEU A 206 0.37 -9.96 2.94
C LEU A 206 1.15 -9.73 1.66
N THR A 207 1.67 -8.53 1.46
CA THR A 207 2.59 -8.22 0.36
C THR A 207 3.79 -7.46 0.90
N GLY A 208 4.95 -7.65 0.28
CA GLY A 208 6.12 -6.90 0.71
C GLY A 208 7.37 -7.15 -0.13
N ILE A 209 8.35 -6.35 0.16
CA ILE A 209 9.73 -6.50 -0.30
C ILE A 209 10.67 -6.02 0.80
N LYS A 210 11.81 -6.68 0.90
CA LYS A 210 12.93 -6.21 1.70
C LYS A 210 14.19 -6.25 0.83
N ILE A 211 14.81 -5.10 0.66
CA ILE A 211 16.11 -4.93 0.03
C ILE A 211 17.10 -4.77 1.18
N PRO A 212 18.02 -5.74 1.38
CA PRO A 212 19.01 -5.65 2.44
C PRO A 212 19.95 -4.46 2.18
N LYS A 213 20.63 -4.00 3.24
CA LYS A 213 21.54 -2.87 3.18
C LYS A 213 22.67 -3.15 2.18
N ILE A 214 22.80 -2.29 1.17
CA ILE A 214 23.81 -2.36 0.11
C ILE A 214 24.77 -1.19 0.29
N ASP A 215 26.09 -1.47 0.33
CA ASP A 215 27.17 -0.49 0.47
C ASP A 215 26.96 0.49 1.63
N GLU A 216 26.26 0.07 2.69
CA GLU A 216 25.86 0.88 3.85
C GLU A 216 25.00 2.11 3.52
N LYS A 217 24.58 2.26 2.27
CA LYS A 217 23.92 3.47 1.74
C LYS A 217 22.48 3.26 1.32
N TYR A 218 22.10 2.04 0.93
CA TYR A 218 20.77 1.78 0.38
C TYR A 218 20.12 0.62 1.10
N GLU A 219 18.99 0.87 1.70
CA GLU A 219 18.13 -0.14 2.30
C GLU A 219 16.67 0.22 2.02
N ALA A 220 15.81 -0.78 1.80
CA ALA A 220 14.39 -0.54 1.67
C ALA A 220 13.59 -1.73 2.20
N LYS A 221 12.52 -1.44 2.90
CA LYS A 221 11.54 -2.39 3.39
C LYS A 221 10.15 -1.84 3.14
N TYR A 222 9.29 -2.64 2.56
CA TYR A 222 7.87 -2.35 2.44
C TYR A 222 7.10 -3.61 2.79
N ILE A 223 6.33 -3.59 3.86
CA ILE A 223 5.46 -4.69 4.30
C ILE A 223 4.06 -4.12 4.47
N ASP A 224 3.09 -4.77 3.85
CA ASP A 224 1.68 -4.39 3.94
C ASP A 224 0.88 -5.65 4.19
N TRP A 225 0.20 -5.73 5.32
CA TRP A 225 -0.70 -6.83 5.63
C TRP A 225 -2.08 -6.32 6.02
N ASP A 226 -3.07 -7.13 5.68
CA ASP A 226 -4.46 -6.80 5.78
C ASP A 226 -5.26 -8.02 6.24
N LEU A 227 -6.04 -7.88 7.30
CA LEU A 227 -6.96 -8.87 7.79
C LEU A 227 -8.38 -8.29 7.78
N TYR A 228 -9.27 -8.87 6.97
CA TYR A 228 -10.60 -8.32 6.80
C TYR A 228 -11.70 -9.36 6.66
N GLY A 229 -12.87 -8.95 7.14
CA GLY A 229 -14.14 -9.64 6.92
C GLY A 229 -14.92 -8.99 5.78
N THR A 230 -15.59 -9.80 4.99
CA THR A 230 -16.55 -9.36 3.97
C THR A 230 -17.89 -10.03 4.21
N TYR A 231 -18.94 -9.22 4.26
CA TYR A 231 -20.33 -9.67 4.30
C TYR A 231 -21.00 -9.33 2.97
N ASN A 232 -21.42 -10.33 2.22
CA ASN A 232 -22.10 -10.19 0.94
C ASN A 232 -23.61 -10.12 1.18
N ILE A 233 -24.20 -8.95 1.00
CA ILE A 233 -25.65 -8.73 1.13
C ILE A 233 -26.37 -9.43 -0.02
N THR A 234 -25.81 -9.31 -1.22
CA THR A 234 -26.24 -9.97 -2.45
C THR A 234 -25.01 -10.49 -3.21
N ASN A 235 -25.21 -11.12 -4.36
CA ASN A 235 -24.08 -11.45 -5.25
C ASN A 235 -23.35 -10.20 -5.77
N ASN A 236 -24.05 -9.08 -5.88
CA ASN A 236 -23.53 -7.84 -6.47
C ASN A 236 -23.06 -6.80 -5.44
N PHE A 237 -23.58 -6.84 -4.20
CA PHE A 237 -23.27 -5.85 -3.18
C PHE A 237 -22.82 -6.50 -1.89
N GLY A 238 -21.81 -5.92 -1.28
CA GLY A 238 -21.27 -6.34 0.01
C GLY A 238 -20.67 -5.18 0.79
N VAL A 239 -20.32 -5.46 2.03
CA VAL A 239 -19.58 -4.56 2.90
C VAL A 239 -18.34 -5.28 3.42
N THR A 240 -17.29 -4.52 3.67
CA THR A 240 -16.03 -5.04 4.22
C THR A 240 -15.57 -4.18 5.37
N ALA A 241 -14.94 -4.82 6.34
CA ALA A 241 -14.25 -4.16 7.42
C ALA A 241 -13.01 -4.95 7.80
N GLY A 242 -11.93 -4.27 8.12
CA GLY A 242 -10.66 -4.91 8.42
C GLY A 242 -9.68 -4.02 9.16
N TYR A 243 -8.53 -4.60 9.41
CA TYR A 243 -7.39 -3.94 10.03
C TYR A 243 -6.18 -4.11 9.13
N ARG A 244 -5.57 -2.99 8.75
CA ARG A 244 -4.41 -2.94 7.85
C ARG A 244 -3.23 -2.32 8.55
N VAL A 245 -2.05 -2.88 8.28
CA VAL A 245 -0.76 -2.35 8.71
C VAL A 245 0.14 -2.22 7.50
N MET A 246 0.67 -1.04 7.32
CA MET A 246 1.66 -0.72 6.30
C MET A 246 2.92 -0.20 7.00
N ASP A 247 4.03 -0.89 6.81
CA ASP A 247 5.32 -0.63 7.41
C ASP A 247 6.34 -0.41 6.30
N VAL A 248 6.90 0.77 6.26
CA VAL A 248 7.82 1.23 5.22
C VAL A 248 9.05 1.82 5.84
N MET A 249 10.21 1.46 5.32
CA MET A 249 11.48 2.03 5.67
C MET A 249 12.31 2.16 4.41
N PHE A 250 13.01 3.25 4.28
CA PHE A 250 13.98 3.46 3.22
C PHE A 250 15.20 4.20 3.75
N LEU A 251 16.33 3.88 3.19
CA LEU A 251 17.59 4.58 3.35
C LEU A 251 18.20 4.77 1.95
N ALA A 252 18.52 6.00 1.59
CA ALA A 252 19.15 6.34 0.33
C ALA A 252 20.28 7.33 0.58
N ASP A 253 21.52 6.81 0.63
CA ASP A 253 22.73 7.51 1.04
C ASP A 253 22.63 7.98 2.50
N ARG A 254 22.19 9.20 2.75
CA ARG A 254 21.98 9.78 4.09
C ARG A 254 20.57 10.31 4.33
N ASP A 255 19.72 10.17 3.31
CA ASP A 255 18.29 10.40 3.44
C ASP A 255 17.60 9.11 3.87
N GLY A 256 16.84 9.18 4.92
CA GLY A 256 16.15 8.02 5.43
C GLY A 256 14.78 8.35 6.01
N GLY A 257 13.97 7.34 6.11
CA GLY A 257 12.69 7.46 6.77
C GLY A 257 12.08 6.10 7.05
N GLU A 258 11.37 6.06 8.14
CA GLU A 258 10.51 4.93 8.48
C GLU A 258 9.11 5.43 8.81
N MET A 259 8.11 4.70 8.40
CA MET A 259 6.73 5.04 8.67
C MET A 259 5.91 3.77 8.83
N THR A 260 5.16 3.71 9.91
CA THR A 260 4.15 2.68 10.13
C THR A 260 2.78 3.33 10.20
N LEU A 261 1.87 2.87 9.34
CA LEU A 261 0.46 3.20 9.35
C LEU A 261 -0.35 1.97 9.75
N LYS A 262 -1.16 2.07 10.78
CA LYS A 262 -1.97 0.95 11.26
C LYS A 262 -3.35 1.40 11.70
N GLY A 263 -4.40 0.71 11.26
CA GLY A 263 -5.75 1.09 11.63
C GLY A 263 -6.85 0.30 10.97
N LEU A 264 -8.05 0.54 11.48
CA LEU A 264 -9.28 -0.04 10.95
C LEU A 264 -9.69 0.65 9.65
N TYR A 265 -10.26 -0.13 8.75
CA TYR A 265 -10.95 0.38 7.57
C TYR A 265 -12.30 -0.30 7.37
N PHE A 266 -13.15 0.34 6.59
CA PHE A 266 -14.44 -0.18 6.20
C PHE A 266 -14.84 0.38 4.83
N GLY A 267 -15.59 -0.41 4.07
CA GLY A 267 -16.00 -0.02 2.72
C GLY A 267 -17.18 -0.80 2.21
N GLY A 268 -17.72 -0.30 1.10
CA GLY A 268 -18.72 -0.97 0.29
C GLY A 268 -18.09 -1.62 -0.93
N ILE A 269 -18.66 -2.72 -1.36
CA ILE A 269 -18.24 -3.50 -2.52
C ILE A 269 -19.40 -3.59 -3.51
N ALA A 270 -19.11 -3.34 -4.77
CA ALA A 270 -20.02 -3.57 -5.88
C ALA A 270 -19.37 -4.51 -6.90
N ARG A 271 -20.13 -5.49 -7.43
CA ARG A 271 -19.67 -6.54 -8.35
C ARG A 271 -20.59 -6.67 -9.54
N PHE A 272 -19.98 -6.94 -10.70
CA PHE A 272 -20.67 -7.08 -11.98
C PHE A 272 -20.09 -8.22 -12.81
#